data_29c434095806e031377b490b0fe83ff2
#
_entry.id   29c434095806e031377b490b0fe83ff2
#
_cell.length_a   1.000
_cell.length_b   1.000
_cell.length_c   1.000
_cell.angle_alpha   90.00
_cell.angle_beta   90.00
_cell.angle_gamma   90.00
#
_symmetry.space_group_name_H-M   'P 1'
#
loop_
_entity.id
_entity.type
_entity.pdbx_description
1 polymer ?
#
loop_
_entity_poly.entity_id
_entity_poly.type
_entity_poly.pdbx_seq_one_letter_code
_entity_poly.pdbx_strand_id
1 'polypeptide(L)'
;MDASTTHDTAKLIRIVAAVIRDEAGRTLLVRKRGAAVFQQPGGKRDAGDADDVATLARELREELGCAMVEGSARFLCRASAPAANEHGHLVEAEVYEVRVSGPLRAQAEIEELRWIDPRAPGALSIAVLSRDHILPRLG
;
A
#
# COMPACT_ATOMS: atom_id res chain seq x y z
N MET A 1 20.66 -4.12 -29.13
CA MET A 1 20.40 -3.83 -28.68
C MET A 1 19.96 -3.43 -28.33
N ASP A 2 20.03 -3.56 -28.08
CA ASP A 2 19.62 -3.16 -27.57
C ASP A 2 18.97 -2.68 -27.11
N ALA A 3 18.83 -2.70 -27.11
CA ALA A 3 18.28 -2.26 -26.59
C ALA A 3 17.80 -2.04 -25.91
N SER A 4 17.86 -2.34 -25.87
CA SER A 4 17.57 -2.13 -25.15
C SER A 4 17.36 -1.90 -24.40
N THR A 5 17.65 -2.15 -24.44
CA THR A 5 17.63 -2.02 -23.67
C THR A 5 17.43 -1.32 -23.03
N THR A 6 17.60 -1.09 -23.11
CA THR A 6 17.43 -0.46 -22.32
C THR A 6 16.81 0.14 -21.85
N HIS A 7 16.57 0.00 -22.05
CA HIS A 7 16.05 0.52 -21.47
C HIS A 7 15.42 0.70 -20.64
N ASP A 8 15.43 0.52 -20.61
CA ASP A 8 15.12 0.59 -19.70
C ASP A 8 14.72 0.70 -18.85
N THR A 9 14.67 1.45 -19.14
CA THR A 9 14.66 0.69 -17.91
C THR A 9 13.98 1.42 -16.78
N ALA A 10 12.71 1.14 -16.59
CA ALA A 10 11.99 1.62 -15.44
C ALA A 10 12.71 1.16 -14.18
N LYS A 11 12.93 2.06 -13.22
CA LYS A 11 13.44 1.68 -11.92
C LYS A 11 12.34 0.97 -11.15
N LEU A 12 12.72 -0.09 -10.47
CA LEU A 12 11.80 -0.90 -9.69
C LEU A 12 11.80 -0.44 -8.23
N ILE A 13 10.63 -0.10 -7.73
CA ILE A 13 10.44 0.27 -6.33
C ILE A 13 9.71 -0.88 -5.67
N ARG A 14 10.35 -1.53 -4.69
CA ARG A 14 9.73 -2.64 -3.96
C ARG A 14 9.18 -2.14 -2.65
N ILE A 15 7.91 -2.47 -2.40
CA ILE A 15 7.22 -2.07 -1.17
C ILE A 15 6.47 -3.25 -0.58
N VAL A 16 6.06 -3.09 0.66
CA VAL A 16 5.12 -3.99 1.33
C VAL A 16 3.87 -3.17 1.60
N ALA A 17 2.72 -3.68 1.21
CA ALA A 17 1.46 -2.96 1.31
C ALA A 17 0.47 -3.74 2.17
N ALA A 18 -0.37 -3.01 2.90
CA ALA A 18 -1.34 -3.62 3.80
C ALA A 18 -2.76 -3.41 3.31
N VAL A 19 -3.57 -4.46 3.45
CA VAL A 19 -5.02 -4.39 3.33
C VAL A 19 -5.56 -4.46 4.74
N ILE A 20 -6.21 -3.39 5.19
CA ILE A 20 -6.86 -3.30 6.49
C ILE A 20 -8.35 -3.17 6.22
N ARG A 21 -9.15 -4.09 6.75
CA ARG A 21 -10.59 -4.09 6.50
C ARG A 21 -11.35 -3.85 7.79
N ASP A 22 -12.49 -3.16 7.66
CA ASP A 22 -13.38 -2.98 8.80
C ASP A 22 -14.48 -4.06 8.77
N GLU A 23 -15.40 -3.99 9.74
CA GLU A 23 -16.45 -4.98 9.86
C GLU A 23 -17.43 -4.97 8.69
N ALA A 24 -17.54 -3.84 8.01
CA ALA A 24 -18.38 -3.72 6.83
C ALA A 24 -17.70 -4.19 5.54
N GLY A 25 -16.45 -4.63 5.64
CA GLY A 25 -15.68 -5.07 4.47
C GLY A 25 -15.04 -3.95 3.70
N ARG A 26 -15.09 -2.71 4.22
CA ARG A 26 -14.39 -1.59 3.59
C ARG A 26 -12.90 -1.72 3.85
N THR A 27 -12.10 -1.19 2.94
CA THR A 27 -10.65 -1.19 3.08
C THR A 27 -10.13 0.21 3.27
N LEU A 28 -9.03 0.33 4.01
CA LEU A 28 -8.43 1.62 4.33
C LEU A 28 -7.45 2.01 3.26
N LEU A 29 -7.61 3.22 2.73
CA LEU A 29 -6.63 3.83 1.85
C LEU A 29 -6.09 5.11 2.48
N VAL A 30 -4.88 5.48 2.10
CA VAL A 30 -4.21 6.67 2.61
C VAL A 30 -3.78 7.54 1.44
N ARG A 31 -3.68 8.85 1.70
CA ARG A 31 -3.13 9.79 0.73
C ARG A 31 -1.99 10.54 1.39
N LYS A 32 -0.84 10.51 0.75
CA LYS A 32 0.34 11.22 1.25
C LYS A 32 0.22 12.70 0.98
N ARG A 33 0.85 13.50 1.83
CA ARG A 33 0.88 14.95 1.66
C ARG A 33 1.46 15.28 0.30
N GLY A 34 0.75 16.11 -0.46
CA GLY A 34 1.17 16.49 -1.80
C GLY A 34 0.82 15.51 -2.90
N ALA A 35 0.30 14.33 -2.56
CA ALA A 35 -0.10 13.35 -3.56
C ALA A 35 -1.54 13.59 -4.00
N ALA A 36 -1.83 13.26 -5.26
CA ALA A 36 -3.16 13.40 -5.83
C ALA A 36 -4.02 12.16 -5.65
N VAL A 37 -3.42 11.02 -5.28
CA VAL A 37 -4.12 9.73 -5.27
C VAL A 37 -4.04 9.08 -3.90
N PHE A 38 -5.05 8.24 -3.63
CA PHE A 38 -5.06 7.36 -2.47
C PHE A 38 -4.40 6.04 -2.83
N GLN A 39 -3.81 5.38 -1.84
CA GLN A 39 -3.10 4.13 -2.04
C GLN A 39 -3.17 3.29 -0.77
N GLN A 40 -2.70 2.04 -0.84
CA GLN A 40 -2.62 1.19 0.33
C GLN A 40 -1.60 1.76 1.31
N PRO A 41 -1.83 1.62 2.63
CA PRO A 41 -0.77 1.93 3.59
C PRO A 41 0.38 0.93 3.45
N GLY A 42 1.58 1.37 3.80
CA GLY A 42 2.77 0.55 3.71
C GLY A 42 3.97 1.36 3.30
N GLY A 43 5.03 0.69 2.89
CA GLY A 43 6.24 1.38 2.46
C GLY A 43 7.38 0.44 2.13
N LYS A 44 8.55 1.03 1.99
CA LYS A 44 9.76 0.30 1.62
C LYS A 44 10.35 -0.42 2.82
N ARG A 45 10.98 -1.56 2.56
CA ARG A 45 11.70 -2.30 3.58
C ARG A 45 12.95 -1.53 3.97
N ASP A 46 13.19 -1.39 5.27
CA ASP A 46 14.43 -0.83 5.79
C ASP A 46 15.40 -1.95 6.13
N ALA A 47 16.68 -1.60 6.20
CA ALA A 47 17.73 -2.56 6.51
C ALA A 47 17.52 -3.25 7.86
N GLY A 48 16.87 -2.56 8.82
CA GLY A 48 16.60 -3.13 10.14
C GLY A 48 15.38 -4.03 10.20
N ASP A 49 14.61 -4.14 9.13
CA ASP A 49 13.39 -4.95 9.13
C ASP A 49 13.76 -6.41 8.88
N ALA A 50 13.30 -7.28 9.76
CA ALA A 50 13.62 -8.70 9.67
C ALA A 50 12.94 -9.36 8.45
N ASP A 51 11.72 -8.90 8.12
CA ASP A 51 10.94 -9.46 7.02
C ASP A 51 9.84 -8.47 6.62
N ASP A 52 9.00 -8.87 5.68
CA ASP A 52 7.91 -8.02 5.20
C ASP A 52 6.93 -7.65 6.30
N VAL A 53 6.63 -8.59 7.19
CA VAL A 53 5.67 -8.35 8.27
C VAL A 53 6.23 -7.30 9.23
N ALA A 54 7.53 -7.34 9.51
CA ALA A 54 8.18 -6.32 10.34
C ALA A 54 8.13 -4.95 9.67
N THR A 55 8.32 -4.91 8.35
CA THR A 55 8.18 -3.67 7.59
C THR A 55 6.79 -3.08 7.75
N LEU A 56 5.76 -3.92 7.60
CA LEU A 56 4.38 -3.45 7.75
C LEU A 56 4.11 -2.96 9.16
N ALA A 57 4.55 -3.69 10.17
CA ALA A 57 4.32 -3.28 11.56
C ALA A 57 4.90 -1.90 11.81
N ARG A 58 6.11 -1.66 11.31
CA ARG A 58 6.78 -0.36 11.46
C ARG A 58 6.05 0.74 10.70
N GLU A 59 5.73 0.49 9.42
CA GLU A 59 5.08 1.48 8.57
C GLU A 59 3.70 1.86 9.10
N LEU A 60 2.93 0.87 9.54
CA LEU A 60 1.59 1.15 10.06
C LEU A 60 1.65 1.97 11.35
N ARG A 61 2.65 1.72 12.19
CA ARG A 61 2.84 2.54 13.39
C ARG A 61 3.21 3.96 13.02
N GLU A 62 4.09 4.14 12.03
CA GLU A 62 4.53 5.47 11.60
C GLU A 62 3.40 6.24 10.92
N GLU A 63 2.67 5.59 10.03
CA GLU A 63 1.67 6.25 9.20
C GLU A 63 0.34 6.42 9.88
N LEU A 64 -0.06 5.47 10.71
CA LEU A 64 -1.41 5.38 11.26
C LEU A 64 -1.47 5.40 12.77
N GLY A 65 -0.33 5.24 13.44
CA GLY A 65 -0.28 5.21 14.91
C GLY A 65 -0.88 3.98 15.53
N CYS A 66 -1.15 2.95 14.76
CA CYS A 66 -1.77 1.73 15.25
C CYS A 66 -0.74 0.62 15.45
N ALA A 67 -1.15 -0.44 16.13
CA ALA A 67 -0.33 -1.64 16.29
C ALA A 67 -0.92 -2.75 15.41
N MET A 68 -0.06 -3.45 14.68
CA MET A 68 -0.49 -4.64 13.96
C MET A 68 -0.71 -5.76 14.96
N VAL A 69 -1.83 -6.46 14.85
CA VAL A 69 -2.11 -7.62 15.69
C VAL A 69 -1.13 -8.72 15.31
N GLU A 70 -0.40 -9.22 16.29
CA GLU A 70 0.60 -10.25 16.07
C GLU A 70 -0.04 -11.50 15.47
N GLY A 71 0.59 -12.07 14.45
CA GLY A 71 0.08 -13.27 13.80
C GLY A 71 -1.07 -13.04 12.83
N SER A 72 -1.50 -11.79 12.65
CA SER A 72 -2.66 -11.53 11.78
C SER A 72 -2.27 -11.38 10.31
N ALA A 73 -1.01 -11.18 9.98
CA ALA A 73 -0.59 -10.92 8.61
C ALA A 73 -0.76 -12.16 7.75
N ARG A 74 -1.45 -12.01 6.63
CA ARG A 74 -1.69 -13.09 5.68
C ARG A 74 -1.36 -12.59 4.30
N PHE A 75 -0.43 -13.29 3.62
CA PHE A 75 -0.03 -12.90 2.27
C PHE A 75 -1.22 -13.00 1.32
N LEU A 76 -1.46 -11.93 0.58
CA LEU A 76 -2.57 -11.87 -0.35
C LEU A 76 -2.09 -12.04 -1.80
N CYS A 77 -1.12 -11.24 -2.22
CA CYS A 77 -0.63 -11.31 -3.58
C CYS A 77 0.63 -10.47 -3.75
N ARG A 78 1.32 -10.69 -4.86
CA ARG A 78 2.33 -9.78 -5.38
C ARG A 78 1.74 -9.09 -6.60
N ALA A 79 1.89 -7.78 -6.67
CA ALA A 79 1.34 -7.00 -7.77
C ALA A 79 2.32 -5.91 -8.15
N SER A 80 2.28 -5.49 -9.41
CA SER A 80 3.10 -4.39 -9.88
C SER A 80 2.33 -3.49 -10.81
N ALA A 81 2.73 -2.22 -10.86
CA ALA A 81 2.07 -1.20 -11.64
C ALA A 81 3.00 0.00 -11.77
N PRO A 82 2.73 0.93 -12.70
CA PRO A 82 3.46 2.20 -12.72
C PRO A 82 3.29 2.91 -11.38
N ALA A 83 4.39 3.49 -10.89
CA ALA A 83 4.37 4.18 -9.60
C ALA A 83 3.55 5.46 -9.71
N ALA A 84 2.68 5.68 -8.71
CA ALA A 84 1.75 6.82 -8.73
C ALA A 84 2.46 8.16 -8.62
N ASN A 85 3.52 8.22 -7.84
CA ASN A 85 4.18 9.48 -7.49
C ASN A 85 5.59 9.60 -8.04
N GLU A 86 6.05 8.63 -8.82
CA GLU A 86 7.41 8.63 -9.35
C GLU A 86 7.39 8.24 -10.82
N HIS A 87 7.38 9.26 -11.66
CA HIS A 87 7.31 9.08 -13.11
C HIS A 87 8.44 8.18 -13.60
N GLY A 88 8.10 7.25 -14.48
CA GLY A 88 9.09 6.34 -15.08
C GLY A 88 9.49 5.17 -14.20
N HIS A 89 8.87 5.01 -13.03
CA HIS A 89 9.16 3.91 -12.12
C HIS A 89 8.03 2.91 -12.11
N LEU A 90 8.39 1.66 -11.81
CA LEU A 90 7.42 0.61 -11.50
C LEU A 90 7.44 0.35 -10.01
N VAL A 91 6.28 0.12 -9.43
CA VAL A 91 6.18 -0.34 -8.04
C VAL A 91 5.79 -1.81 -8.05
N GLU A 92 6.49 -2.61 -7.25
CA GLU A 92 6.15 -4.02 -7.00
C GLU A 92 5.85 -4.15 -5.52
N ALA A 93 4.67 -4.64 -5.19
CA ALA A 93 4.20 -4.73 -3.81
C ALA A 93 3.97 -6.18 -3.41
N GLU A 94 4.49 -6.54 -2.23
CA GLU A 94 4.04 -7.72 -1.52
C GLU A 94 2.88 -7.28 -0.66
N VAL A 95 1.70 -7.83 -0.90
CA VAL A 95 0.46 -7.35 -0.29
C VAL A 95 -0.02 -8.35 0.76
N TYR A 96 -0.24 -7.84 1.97
CA TYR A 96 -0.72 -8.66 3.09
C TYR A 96 -2.01 -8.08 3.64
N GLU A 97 -2.96 -8.93 3.96
CA GLU A 97 -4.10 -8.52 4.76
C GLU A 97 -3.71 -8.65 6.23
N VAL A 98 -3.96 -7.60 7.02
CA VAL A 98 -3.57 -7.57 8.43
C VAL A 98 -4.71 -7.02 9.27
N ARG A 99 -4.72 -7.36 10.56
CA ARG A 99 -5.58 -6.72 11.54
C ARG A 99 -4.75 -5.78 12.40
N VAL A 100 -5.38 -4.69 12.80
CA VAL A 100 -4.70 -3.67 13.61
C VAL A 100 -5.54 -3.36 14.84
N SER A 101 -4.88 -2.81 15.86
CA SER A 101 -5.55 -2.38 17.08
C SER A 101 -5.15 -0.96 17.40
N GLY A 102 -6.02 -0.28 18.13
CA GLY A 102 -5.81 1.11 18.52
C GLY A 102 -6.45 2.07 17.52
N PRO A 103 -6.53 3.34 17.89
CA PRO A 103 -7.12 4.33 16.98
C PRO A 103 -6.22 4.56 15.78
N LEU A 104 -6.85 4.83 14.65
CA LEU A 104 -6.14 5.14 13.42
C LEU A 104 -6.17 6.64 13.20
N ARG A 105 -5.02 7.22 12.91
CA ARG A 105 -4.93 8.64 12.60
C ARG A 105 -3.84 8.86 11.56
N ALA A 106 -4.04 9.87 10.72
CA ALA A 106 -3.03 10.25 9.75
C ALA A 106 -1.85 10.87 10.47
N GLN A 107 -0.67 10.33 10.25
CA GLN A 107 0.59 10.78 10.86
C GLN A 107 1.68 10.83 9.82
N ALA A 108 2.82 11.41 10.20
CA ALA A 108 4.01 11.53 9.37
C ALA A 108 3.62 12.17 8.03
N GLU A 109 3.88 11.50 6.94
CA GLU A 109 3.59 12.05 5.62
C GLU A 109 2.15 11.81 5.15
N ILE A 110 1.32 11.15 5.96
CA ILE A 110 -0.06 10.86 5.58
C ILE A 110 -0.94 12.06 5.87
N GLU A 111 -1.64 12.52 4.85
CA GLU A 111 -2.52 13.67 4.94
C GLU A 111 -3.96 13.27 5.26
N GLU A 112 -4.39 12.13 4.71
CA GLU A 112 -5.80 11.77 4.79
C GLU A 112 -5.96 10.25 4.80
N LEU A 113 -6.95 9.76 5.57
CA LEU A 113 -7.39 8.37 5.59
C LEU A 113 -8.79 8.29 5.00
N ARG A 114 -9.06 7.23 4.26
CA ARG A 114 -10.39 7.02 3.70
C ARG A 114 -10.73 5.53 3.71
N TRP A 115 -11.88 5.19 4.29
CA TRP A 115 -12.45 3.86 4.18
C TRP A 115 -13.29 3.81 2.91
N ILE A 116 -13.09 2.81 2.07
CA ILE A 116 -13.81 2.67 0.82
C ILE A 116 -14.35 1.26 0.66
N ASP A 117 -15.44 1.13 -0.09
CA ASP A 117 -15.95 -0.17 -0.51
C ASP A 117 -15.11 -0.63 -1.70
N PRO A 118 -14.37 -1.74 -1.59
CA PRO A 118 -13.51 -2.18 -2.70
C PRO A 118 -14.29 -2.54 -3.97
N ARG A 119 -15.58 -2.84 -3.85
CA ARG A 119 -16.42 -3.17 -5.02
C ARG A 119 -17.01 -1.93 -5.67
N ALA A 120 -16.99 -0.80 -4.97
CA ALA A 120 -17.58 0.44 -5.47
C ALA A 120 -16.78 1.62 -4.95
N PRO A 121 -15.52 1.81 -5.42
CA PRO A 121 -14.68 2.88 -4.89
C PRO A 121 -15.13 4.29 -5.26
N GLY A 122 -16.06 4.41 -6.19
CA GLY A 122 -16.61 5.71 -6.57
C GLY A 122 -15.64 6.52 -7.41
N ALA A 123 -15.73 7.85 -7.27
CA ALA A 123 -14.95 8.79 -8.08
C ALA A 123 -13.59 9.12 -7.45
N LEU A 124 -13.21 8.45 -6.37
CA LEU A 124 -11.96 8.72 -5.69
C LEU A 124 -10.78 8.39 -6.60
N SER A 125 -9.79 9.28 -6.63
CA SER A 125 -8.55 9.02 -7.37
C SER A 125 -7.69 8.03 -6.60
N ILE A 126 -7.45 6.87 -7.18
CA ILE A 126 -6.76 5.77 -6.52
C ILE A 126 -5.60 5.33 -7.40
N ALA A 127 -4.45 5.09 -6.79
CA ALA A 127 -3.27 4.60 -7.50
C ALA A 127 -3.59 3.30 -8.25
N VAL A 128 -3.00 3.16 -9.43
CA VAL A 128 -3.28 2.03 -10.32
C VAL A 128 -3.05 0.69 -9.62
N LEU A 129 -1.98 0.58 -8.83
CA LEU A 129 -1.70 -0.65 -8.09
C LEU A 129 -2.90 -1.06 -7.23
N SER A 130 -3.43 -0.12 -6.44
CA SER A 130 -4.57 -0.40 -5.57
C SER A 130 -5.84 -0.65 -6.38
N ARG A 131 -6.14 0.24 -7.32
CA ARG A 131 -7.41 0.22 -8.06
C ARG A 131 -7.55 -1.03 -8.92
N ASP A 132 -6.48 -1.39 -9.64
CA ASP A 132 -6.57 -2.42 -10.67
C ASP A 132 -6.09 -3.79 -10.19
N HIS A 133 -5.24 -3.84 -9.18
CA HIS A 133 -4.59 -5.09 -8.78
C HIS A 133 -4.92 -5.55 -7.37
N ILE A 134 -5.36 -4.66 -6.49
CA ILE A 134 -5.64 -5.03 -5.10
C ILE A 134 -7.14 -5.04 -4.82
N LEU A 135 -7.81 -3.91 -5.08
CA LEU A 135 -9.24 -3.80 -4.77
C LEU A 135 -10.10 -4.89 -5.43
N PRO A 136 -9.85 -5.28 -6.69
CA PRO A 136 -10.67 -6.33 -7.31
C PRO A 136 -10.57 -7.68 -6.61
N ARG A 137 -9.50 -7.92 -5.85
CA ARG A 137 -9.34 -9.17 -5.10
C ARG A 137 -10.13 -9.19 -3.81
N LEU A 138 -10.59 -8.02 -3.35
CA LEU A 138 -11.25 -7.87 -2.05
C LEU A 138 -12.77 -7.95 -2.14
N GLY A 139 -13.29 -7.75 -3.31
CA GLY A 139 -14.74 -7.82 -3.55
C GLY A 139 -15.26 -9.22 -3.66
#